data_b0075bb8643eeacfab305ff3007065bc
#
_entry.id   b0075bb8643eeacfab305ff3007065bc
#
_cell.length_a   1.000
_cell.length_b   1.000
_cell.length_c   1.000
_cell.angle_alpha   90.00
_cell.angle_beta   90.00
_cell.angle_gamma   90.00
#
_symmetry.space_group_name_H-M   'P 1'
#
loop_
_entity.id
_entity.type
_entity.pdbx_description
1 polymer ?
#
loop_
_entity_poly.entity_id
_entity_poly.type
_entity_poly.pdbx_seq_one_letter_code
_entity_poly.pdbx_strand_id
1 'polypeptide(L)'
;MSIALDAFYLQAPGVVCAAGRDLDELRDAVFAAAPSGVAVNDAVWPGHALHLGAVRAALPSVAHLPVQARSRNNALLLAALSQTRAAVDAAIDRHGPHRIGVVLGTSTSGIAESEAAVIALERDGAFPADFHVEQQELGSPALMLSTLLGLSGPSYVVSTACSSGAKALASGARLLRAGLCDAVLVGGVDALCGMTVAGFTALDSVDAARCRPMSATRAGINIGEGAALFVLSREPSPVRLSGYGESSDAHHISAPEPGGRGALAAMREALARAGLTPADIGYLNLHGTATPQNDAMESRAVAELFGLALPCSSTKPLTGHALGAAGAIEAAIAWLTVAGDGRLPVHHFDGVRDAALPAIALVAPHQRLPGAPRHVMSNSFAFGGNNASLVLSHD
;
A
#
# COMPACT_ATOMS: atom_id res chain seq x y z
N MET A 1 10.96 34.46 -7.59
CA MET A 1 10.67 33.98 -6.24
C MET A 1 10.70 32.45 -6.27
N SER A 2 11.75 31.83 -5.71
CA SER A 2 11.79 30.39 -5.50
C SER A 2 10.66 30.07 -4.53
N ILE A 3 9.61 29.38 -4.99
CA ILE A 3 8.63 28.76 -4.10
C ILE A 3 9.43 27.70 -3.36
N ALA A 4 9.76 27.95 -2.08
CA ALA A 4 10.30 26.91 -1.23
C ALA A 4 9.32 25.74 -1.34
N LEU A 5 9.78 24.62 -1.89
CA LEU A 5 8.98 23.40 -1.95
C LEU A 5 8.58 23.07 -0.51
N ASP A 6 7.29 23.12 -0.20
CA ASP A 6 6.77 22.74 1.12
C ASP A 6 7.32 21.34 1.45
N ALA A 7 8.15 21.26 2.47
CA ALA A 7 8.68 19.98 2.92
C ALA A 7 7.62 19.29 3.79
N PHE A 8 7.19 18.11 3.39
CA PHE A 8 6.29 17.26 4.16
C PHE A 8 7.03 15.99 4.59
N TYR A 9 7.06 15.75 5.87
CA TYR A 9 7.79 14.66 6.49
C TYR A 9 6.87 13.54 6.94
N LEU A 10 7.33 12.31 6.75
CA LEU A 10 6.67 11.10 7.20
C LEU A 10 7.39 10.59 8.46
N GLN A 11 6.73 10.63 9.61
CA GLN A 11 7.21 9.94 10.80
C GLN A 11 7.28 8.44 10.56
N ALA A 12 8.01 7.70 11.40
CA ALA A 12 8.09 6.26 11.29
C ALA A 12 6.69 5.64 11.28
N PRO A 13 6.34 4.83 10.27
CA PRO A 13 5.00 4.27 10.15
C PRO A 13 4.75 3.14 11.15
N GLY A 14 3.49 2.98 11.53
CA GLY A 14 2.99 1.71 12.02
C GLY A 14 2.56 0.84 10.84
N VAL A 15 2.94 -0.44 10.84
CA VAL A 15 2.65 -1.37 9.75
C VAL A 15 2.34 -2.76 10.27
N VAL A 16 1.39 -3.44 9.63
CA VAL A 16 1.10 -4.86 9.82
C VAL A 16 0.70 -5.47 8.49
N CYS A 17 1.34 -6.56 8.10
CA CYS A 17 1.01 -7.30 6.88
C CYS A 17 1.49 -8.76 6.99
N ALA A 18 1.32 -9.55 5.95
CA ALA A 18 1.77 -10.95 5.94
C ALA A 18 3.28 -11.11 6.16
N ALA A 19 4.08 -10.10 5.81
CA ALA A 19 5.54 -10.12 5.94
C ALA A 19 6.05 -9.70 7.34
N GLY A 20 5.21 -9.10 8.18
CA GLY A 20 5.62 -8.69 9.53
C GLY A 20 4.46 -8.01 10.28
N ARG A 21 4.52 -8.10 11.60
CA ARG A 21 3.55 -7.47 12.52
C ARG A 21 3.89 -6.03 12.85
N ASP A 22 5.11 -5.60 12.54
CA ASP A 22 5.64 -4.26 12.80
C ASP A 22 6.73 -3.90 11.79
N LEU A 23 7.28 -2.69 11.94
CA LEU A 23 8.28 -2.14 11.02
C LEU A 23 9.60 -2.92 11.06
N ASP A 24 9.99 -3.49 12.21
CA ASP A 24 11.23 -4.24 12.35
C ASP A 24 11.12 -5.61 11.67
N GLU A 25 10.03 -6.35 11.89
CA GLU A 25 9.79 -7.61 11.19
C GLU A 25 9.65 -7.40 9.67
N LEU A 26 8.93 -6.34 9.25
CA LEU A 26 8.84 -5.99 7.82
C LEU A 26 10.22 -5.72 7.23
N ARG A 27 11.07 -4.94 7.92
CA ARG A 27 12.45 -4.67 7.51
C ARG A 27 13.23 -5.97 7.33
N ASP A 28 13.18 -6.84 8.33
CA ASP A 28 13.93 -8.09 8.31
C ASP A 28 13.44 -9.01 7.17
N ALA A 29 12.13 -9.02 6.88
CA ALA A 29 11.57 -9.80 5.79
C ALA A 29 11.97 -9.28 4.41
N VAL A 30 11.89 -7.96 4.16
CA VAL A 30 12.06 -7.41 2.81
C VAL A 30 13.54 -7.27 2.38
N PHE A 31 14.48 -7.10 3.33
CA PHE A 31 15.90 -6.97 3.04
C PHE A 31 16.67 -8.29 3.13
N ALA A 32 16.01 -9.38 3.53
CA ALA A 32 16.58 -10.72 3.54
C ALA A 32 15.91 -11.59 2.48
N ALA A 33 16.54 -12.71 2.13
CA ALA A 33 15.87 -13.78 1.37
C ALA A 33 14.98 -14.60 2.32
N ALA A 34 14.12 -13.93 3.08
CA ALA A 34 13.30 -14.53 4.13
C ALA A 34 12.17 -15.40 3.54
N PRO A 35 11.64 -16.37 4.30
CA PRO A 35 10.43 -17.06 3.91
C PRO A 35 9.28 -16.07 3.69
N SER A 36 8.48 -16.34 2.66
CA SER A 36 7.31 -15.51 2.34
C SER A 36 6.26 -15.57 3.45
N GLY A 37 5.60 -14.45 3.72
CA GLY A 37 4.37 -14.38 4.51
C GLY A 37 3.16 -14.95 3.78
N VAL A 38 3.23 -15.07 2.46
CA VAL A 38 2.18 -15.66 1.62
C VAL A 38 2.20 -17.18 1.76
N ALA A 39 1.07 -17.76 2.14
CA ALA A 39 0.92 -19.19 2.39
C ALA A 39 -0.44 -19.69 1.90
N VAL A 40 -0.55 -21.02 1.75
CA VAL A 40 -1.83 -21.66 1.42
C VAL A 40 -2.86 -21.38 2.50
N ASN A 41 -4.03 -20.93 2.06
CA ASN A 41 -5.18 -20.60 2.90
C ASN A 41 -6.47 -21.03 2.19
N ASP A 42 -7.33 -21.73 2.90
CA ASP A 42 -8.66 -22.16 2.44
C ASP A 42 -9.79 -21.62 3.33
N ALA A 43 -9.45 -20.88 4.39
CA ALA A 43 -10.42 -20.35 5.33
C ALA A 43 -11.15 -19.11 4.79
N VAL A 44 -10.49 -18.30 3.94
CA VAL A 44 -11.09 -17.08 3.37
C VAL A 44 -12.12 -17.41 2.30
N TRP A 45 -11.87 -18.44 1.51
CA TRP A 45 -12.81 -18.96 0.51
C TRP A 45 -12.85 -20.50 0.58
N PRO A 46 -13.71 -21.07 1.42
CA PRO A 46 -13.75 -22.51 1.68
C PRO A 46 -13.83 -23.36 0.42
N GLY A 47 -13.01 -24.41 0.36
CA GLY A 47 -12.91 -25.29 -0.79
C GLY A 47 -11.93 -24.84 -1.88
N HIS A 48 -11.28 -23.68 -1.72
CA HIS A 48 -10.31 -23.12 -2.66
C HIS A 48 -9.00 -22.80 -1.95
N ALA A 49 -8.09 -23.77 -1.91
CA ALA A 49 -6.75 -23.61 -1.32
C ALA A 49 -5.87 -22.73 -2.22
N LEU A 50 -5.73 -21.46 -1.87
CA LEU A 50 -4.97 -20.44 -2.59
C LEU A 50 -3.83 -19.89 -1.72
N HIS A 51 -2.77 -19.39 -2.35
CA HIS A 51 -1.74 -18.63 -1.64
C HIS A 51 -2.25 -17.24 -1.35
N LEU A 52 -2.42 -16.90 -0.06
CA LEU A 52 -2.88 -15.59 0.41
C LEU A 52 -1.89 -15.00 1.42
N GLY A 53 -1.78 -13.68 1.41
CA GLY A 53 -0.97 -12.91 2.36
C GLY A 53 -1.77 -12.53 3.61
N ALA A 54 -2.09 -13.50 4.46
CA ALA A 54 -2.84 -13.26 5.70
C ALA A 54 -1.94 -12.79 6.85
N VAL A 55 -2.41 -11.81 7.61
CA VAL A 55 -1.75 -11.37 8.86
C VAL A 55 -1.93 -12.45 9.92
N ARG A 56 -0.79 -12.95 10.44
CA ARG A 56 -0.74 -14.02 11.46
C ARG A 56 -0.64 -13.48 12.89
N ALA A 57 -0.27 -12.20 13.03
CA ALA A 57 -0.18 -11.56 14.34
C ALA A 57 -1.56 -11.47 15.00
N ALA A 58 -1.60 -11.56 16.33
CA ALA A 58 -2.80 -11.25 17.07
C ALA A 58 -3.14 -9.77 16.89
N LEU A 59 -4.37 -9.49 16.47
CA LEU A 59 -4.86 -8.13 16.26
C LEU A 59 -5.54 -7.59 17.52
N PRO A 60 -5.52 -6.27 17.74
CA PRO A 60 -6.27 -5.65 18.83
C PRO A 60 -7.76 -5.99 18.74
N SER A 61 -8.40 -6.17 19.91
CA SER A 61 -9.85 -6.36 19.97
C SER A 61 -10.58 -5.08 19.57
N VAL A 62 -11.61 -5.23 18.74
CA VAL A 62 -12.53 -4.15 18.33
C VAL A 62 -13.84 -4.16 19.13
N ALA A 63 -13.98 -5.07 20.13
CA ALA A 63 -15.21 -5.23 20.89
C ALA A 63 -15.62 -3.98 21.70
N HIS A 64 -14.65 -3.13 22.04
CA HIS A 64 -14.88 -1.86 22.74
C HIS A 64 -15.39 -0.73 21.82
N LEU A 65 -15.30 -0.92 20.49
CA LEU A 65 -15.79 0.05 19.53
C LEU A 65 -17.31 -0.06 19.34
N PRO A 66 -17.99 0.99 18.85
CA PRO A 66 -19.36 0.88 18.36
C PRO A 66 -19.47 -0.22 17.30
N VAL A 67 -20.63 -0.90 17.22
CA VAL A 67 -20.82 -2.05 16.33
C VAL A 67 -20.48 -1.72 14.88
N GLN A 68 -20.77 -0.50 14.41
CA GLN A 68 -20.48 0.00 13.06
C GLN A 68 -18.98 0.02 12.72
N ALA A 69 -18.13 0.06 13.74
CA ALA A 69 -16.68 0.11 13.58
C ALA A 69 -16.00 -1.24 13.88
N ARG A 70 -16.75 -2.29 14.19
CA ARG A 70 -16.21 -3.61 14.51
C ARG A 70 -15.94 -4.40 13.23
N SER A 71 -14.73 -4.32 12.73
CA SER A 71 -14.31 -5.10 11.57
C SER A 71 -12.83 -5.53 11.70
N ARG A 72 -12.47 -6.60 11.00
CA ARG A 72 -11.07 -7.01 10.86
C ARG A 72 -10.23 -5.89 10.24
N ASN A 73 -10.80 -5.16 9.29
CA ASN A 73 -10.16 -4.00 8.67
C ASN A 73 -9.74 -2.97 9.72
N ASN A 74 -10.65 -2.60 10.63
CA ASN A 74 -10.36 -1.66 11.71
C ASN A 74 -9.40 -2.26 12.76
N ALA A 75 -9.42 -3.58 13.00
CA ALA A 75 -8.44 -4.23 13.86
C ALA A 75 -7.01 -4.14 13.30
N LEU A 76 -6.82 -4.32 11.98
CA LEU A 76 -5.54 -4.10 11.29
C LEU A 76 -5.07 -2.65 11.43
N LEU A 77 -5.98 -1.69 11.24
CA LEU A 77 -5.67 -0.27 11.39
C LEU A 77 -5.28 0.11 12.83
N LEU A 78 -5.95 -0.46 13.84
CA LEU A 78 -5.58 -0.29 15.24
C LEU A 78 -4.20 -0.87 15.56
N ALA A 79 -3.83 -2.00 14.95
CA ALA A 79 -2.49 -2.56 15.10
C ALA A 79 -1.41 -1.62 14.54
N ALA A 80 -1.65 -0.98 13.40
CA ALA A 80 -0.77 0.04 12.84
C ALA A 80 -0.75 1.31 13.71
N LEU A 81 -1.91 1.78 14.18
CA LEU A 81 -2.02 2.95 15.06
C LEU A 81 -1.21 2.76 16.34
N SER A 82 -1.25 1.58 16.95
CA SER A 82 -0.55 1.32 18.22
C SER A 82 0.96 1.56 18.13
N GLN A 83 1.55 1.31 16.96
CA GLN A 83 3.00 1.46 16.71
C GLN A 83 3.41 2.93 16.49
N THR A 84 2.51 3.75 15.93
CA THR A 84 2.77 5.17 15.66
C THR A 84 2.05 6.10 16.66
N ARG A 85 1.47 5.56 17.72
CA ARG A 85 0.62 6.28 18.68
C ARG A 85 1.30 7.50 19.28
N ALA A 86 2.57 7.40 19.66
CA ALA A 86 3.31 8.50 20.23
C ALA A 86 3.44 9.70 19.27
N ALA A 87 3.66 9.43 17.99
CA ALA A 87 3.72 10.49 16.96
C ALA A 87 2.35 11.14 16.73
N VAL A 88 1.28 10.34 16.79
CA VAL A 88 -0.11 10.83 16.69
C VAL A 88 -0.44 11.73 17.87
N ASP A 89 -0.18 11.29 19.08
CA ASP A 89 -0.45 12.06 20.30
C ASP A 89 0.34 13.39 20.31
N ALA A 90 1.62 13.34 19.95
CA ALA A 90 2.45 14.54 19.82
C ALA A 90 1.92 15.53 18.78
N ALA A 91 1.37 15.06 17.66
CA ALA A 91 0.74 15.91 16.66
C ALA A 91 -0.55 16.56 17.19
N ILE A 92 -1.38 15.79 17.90
CA ILE A 92 -2.62 16.30 18.54
C ILE A 92 -2.29 17.35 19.61
N ASP A 93 -1.33 17.07 20.48
CA ASP A 93 -0.91 17.99 21.54
C ASP A 93 -0.36 19.30 20.97
N ARG A 94 0.38 19.24 19.87
CA ARG A 94 0.99 20.41 19.24
C ARG A 94 0.00 21.28 18.49
N HIS A 95 -0.89 20.68 17.71
CA HIS A 95 -1.71 21.39 16.73
C HIS A 95 -3.18 21.47 17.12
N GLY A 96 -3.61 20.68 18.08
CA GLY A 96 -5.02 20.54 18.47
C GLY A 96 -5.80 19.63 17.51
N PRO A 97 -6.88 18.98 18.00
CA PRO A 97 -7.59 17.93 17.26
C PRO A 97 -8.30 18.45 15.98
N HIS A 98 -8.59 19.74 15.91
CA HIS A 98 -9.23 20.37 14.74
C HIS A 98 -8.26 20.62 13.57
N ARG A 99 -6.95 20.52 13.80
CA ARG A 99 -5.90 20.69 12.79
C ARG A 99 -5.32 19.38 12.31
N ILE A 100 -5.80 18.25 12.84
CA ILE A 100 -5.36 16.90 12.44
C ILE A 100 -6.38 16.30 11.47
N GLY A 101 -5.94 16.00 10.24
CA GLY A 101 -6.75 15.29 9.26
C GLY A 101 -6.54 13.78 9.30
N VAL A 102 -7.48 13.02 8.70
CA VAL A 102 -7.36 11.57 8.46
C VAL A 102 -7.68 11.28 7.01
N VAL A 103 -6.74 10.72 6.27
CA VAL A 103 -6.97 10.29 4.88
C VAL A 103 -6.43 8.88 4.70
N LEU A 104 -7.33 7.93 4.46
CA LEU A 104 -6.98 6.52 4.33
C LEU A 104 -7.38 5.96 2.97
N GLY A 105 -6.61 4.98 2.49
CA GLY A 105 -6.98 4.17 1.35
C GLY A 105 -7.59 2.83 1.79
N THR A 106 -8.71 2.43 1.20
CA THR A 106 -9.27 1.09 1.37
C THR A 106 -10.10 0.68 0.15
N SER A 107 -10.19 -0.61 -0.10
CA SER A 107 -11.04 -1.21 -1.14
C SER A 107 -12.08 -2.16 -0.55
N THR A 108 -11.84 -2.70 0.63
CA THR A 108 -12.68 -3.75 1.23
C THR A 108 -13.45 -3.28 2.47
N SER A 109 -12.86 -2.39 3.30
CA SER A 109 -13.46 -2.04 4.59
C SER A 109 -13.93 -3.30 5.34
N GLY A 110 -15.15 -3.36 5.86
CA GLY A 110 -15.75 -4.48 6.60
C GLY A 110 -16.57 -5.44 5.72
N ILE A 111 -16.17 -5.69 4.47
CA ILE A 111 -16.90 -6.64 3.59
C ILE A 111 -16.89 -8.06 4.15
N ALA A 112 -15.81 -8.49 4.82
CA ALA A 112 -15.74 -9.82 5.42
C ALA A 112 -16.83 -10.05 6.48
N GLU A 113 -17.16 -9.02 7.27
CA GLU A 113 -18.24 -9.04 8.24
C GLU A 113 -19.62 -9.14 7.56
N SER A 114 -19.79 -8.45 6.44
CA SER A 114 -21.02 -8.54 5.64
C SER A 114 -21.21 -9.90 5.00
N GLU A 115 -20.13 -10.53 4.48
CA GLU A 115 -20.17 -11.91 3.97
C GLU A 115 -20.62 -12.87 5.05
N ALA A 116 -20.02 -12.79 6.24
CA ALA A 116 -20.38 -13.65 7.39
C ALA A 116 -21.83 -13.42 7.82
N ALA A 117 -22.30 -12.16 7.79
CA ALA A 117 -23.66 -11.82 8.15
C ALA A 117 -24.69 -12.33 7.13
N VAL A 118 -24.40 -12.27 5.83
CA VAL A 118 -25.28 -12.83 4.78
C VAL A 118 -25.35 -14.36 4.90
N ILE A 119 -24.23 -15.03 5.13
CA ILE A 119 -24.20 -16.49 5.36
C ILE A 119 -25.05 -16.86 6.58
N ALA A 120 -24.95 -16.09 7.67
CA ALA A 120 -25.77 -16.30 8.88
C ALA A 120 -27.25 -16.08 8.60
N LEU A 121 -27.60 -15.03 7.83
CA LEU A 121 -28.99 -14.78 7.42
C LEU A 121 -29.56 -15.95 6.61
N GLU A 122 -28.81 -16.51 5.67
CA GLU A 122 -29.25 -17.66 4.85
C GLU A 122 -29.41 -18.92 5.71
N ARG A 123 -28.53 -19.15 6.69
CA ARG A 123 -28.55 -20.33 7.56
C ARG A 123 -29.63 -20.22 8.66
N ASP A 124 -29.73 -19.08 9.34
CA ASP A 124 -30.46 -18.90 10.59
C ASP A 124 -31.73 -18.04 10.41
N GLY A 125 -31.93 -17.42 9.24
CA GLY A 125 -33.06 -16.56 8.93
C GLY A 125 -32.98 -15.16 9.55
N ALA A 126 -31.86 -14.77 10.15
CA ALA A 126 -31.65 -13.45 10.76
C ALA A 126 -30.19 -13.00 10.67
N PHE A 127 -29.98 -11.69 10.62
CA PHE A 127 -28.64 -11.13 10.77
C PHE A 127 -28.12 -11.28 12.21
N PRO A 128 -26.81 -11.50 12.41
CA PRO A 128 -26.20 -11.49 13.73
C PRO A 128 -26.40 -10.15 14.44
N ALA A 129 -26.53 -10.18 15.77
CA ALA A 129 -26.76 -8.98 16.59
C ALA A 129 -25.56 -8.00 16.58
N ASP A 130 -24.38 -8.48 16.25
CA ASP A 130 -23.14 -7.72 16.13
C ASP A 130 -22.81 -7.29 14.68
N PHE A 131 -23.73 -7.51 13.75
CA PHE A 131 -23.64 -6.99 12.39
C PHE A 131 -24.33 -5.63 12.26
N HIS A 132 -23.69 -4.74 11.52
CA HIS A 132 -24.27 -3.47 11.09
C HIS A 132 -23.77 -3.13 9.69
N VAL A 133 -24.66 -2.68 8.80
CA VAL A 133 -24.33 -2.40 7.40
C VAL A 133 -23.21 -1.37 7.23
N GLU A 134 -23.09 -0.41 8.15
CA GLU A 134 -22.01 0.59 8.12
C GLU A 134 -20.60 0.01 8.33
N GLN A 135 -20.46 -1.24 8.81
CA GLN A 135 -19.15 -1.90 8.89
C GLN A 135 -18.48 -1.99 7.51
N GLN A 136 -19.27 -2.21 6.45
CA GLN A 136 -18.74 -2.34 5.08
C GLN A 136 -18.56 -1.00 4.36
N GLU A 137 -19.02 0.10 4.91
CA GLU A 137 -18.86 1.40 4.24
C GLU A 137 -17.39 1.78 4.15
N LEU A 138 -16.98 2.26 2.97
CA LEU A 138 -15.58 2.63 2.73
C LEU A 138 -15.08 3.72 3.68
N GLY A 139 -15.96 4.59 4.15
CA GLY A 139 -15.66 5.64 5.14
C GLY A 139 -15.34 5.14 6.55
N SER A 140 -15.71 3.90 6.88
CA SER A 140 -15.62 3.33 8.25
C SER A 140 -14.23 3.49 8.90
N PRO A 141 -13.09 3.14 8.27
CA PRO A 141 -11.79 3.24 8.93
C PRO A 141 -11.37 4.68 9.27
N ALA A 142 -11.67 5.65 8.41
CA ALA A 142 -11.36 7.05 8.69
C ALA A 142 -12.25 7.63 9.80
N LEU A 143 -13.54 7.31 9.77
CA LEU A 143 -14.50 7.70 10.82
C LEU A 143 -14.13 7.06 12.18
N MET A 144 -13.76 5.78 12.17
CA MET A 144 -13.31 5.09 13.38
C MET A 144 -12.10 5.80 14.01
N LEU A 145 -11.04 6.10 13.22
CA LEU A 145 -9.86 6.77 13.74
C LEU A 145 -10.18 8.18 14.26
N SER A 146 -10.93 8.98 13.50
CA SER A 146 -11.26 10.34 13.92
C SER A 146 -12.08 10.36 15.20
N THR A 147 -13.05 9.45 15.34
CA THR A 147 -13.86 9.31 16.55
C THR A 147 -13.02 8.83 17.74
N LEU A 148 -12.21 7.78 17.56
CA LEU A 148 -11.37 7.21 18.60
C LEU A 148 -10.36 8.21 19.18
N LEU A 149 -9.82 9.08 18.31
CA LEU A 149 -8.80 10.06 18.66
C LEU A 149 -9.38 11.45 18.97
N GLY A 150 -10.71 11.63 18.90
CA GLY A 150 -11.38 12.91 19.13
C GLY A 150 -11.01 14.00 18.11
N LEU A 151 -10.66 13.60 16.88
CA LEU A 151 -10.27 14.53 15.81
C LEU A 151 -11.50 15.18 15.15
N SER A 152 -11.34 16.45 14.77
CA SER A 152 -12.39 17.21 14.08
C SER A 152 -11.89 17.92 12.81
N GLY A 153 -10.68 17.62 12.36
CA GLY A 153 -10.19 18.00 11.03
C GLY A 153 -10.82 17.16 9.91
N PRO A 154 -10.50 17.44 8.65
CA PRO A 154 -10.97 16.67 7.49
C PRO A 154 -10.68 15.18 7.64
N SER A 155 -11.71 14.32 7.51
CA SER A 155 -11.59 12.87 7.63
C SER A 155 -12.34 12.18 6.51
N TYR A 156 -11.65 11.40 5.67
CA TYR A 156 -12.24 10.70 4.53
C TYR A 156 -11.37 9.56 4.02
N VAL A 157 -11.98 8.76 3.16
CA VAL A 157 -11.32 7.64 2.48
C VAL A 157 -11.17 7.94 0.98
N VAL A 158 -10.05 7.52 0.43
CA VAL A 158 -9.79 7.44 -1.02
C VAL A 158 -9.91 5.97 -1.41
N SER A 159 -10.83 5.66 -2.36
CA SER A 159 -10.97 4.31 -2.90
C SER A 159 -10.78 4.34 -4.41
N THR A 160 -9.59 3.97 -4.84
CA THR A 160 -9.13 3.91 -6.24
C THR A 160 -8.42 2.59 -6.51
N ALA A 161 -9.03 1.49 -6.04
CA ALA A 161 -8.47 0.14 -6.09
C ALA A 161 -7.04 0.08 -5.51
N CYS A 162 -6.10 -0.59 -6.17
CA CYS A 162 -4.75 -0.82 -5.65
C CYS A 162 -3.89 0.46 -5.44
N SER A 163 -4.29 1.61 -5.97
CA SER A 163 -3.60 2.89 -5.78
C SER A 163 -4.11 3.71 -4.57
N SER A 164 -5.14 3.24 -3.86
CA SER A 164 -5.83 3.98 -2.80
C SER A 164 -4.88 4.49 -1.71
N GLY A 165 -4.03 3.63 -1.16
CA GLY A 165 -3.06 4.00 -0.12
C GLY A 165 -2.05 5.05 -0.59
N ALA A 166 -1.49 4.90 -1.79
CA ALA A 166 -0.57 5.88 -2.36
C ALA A 166 -1.26 7.24 -2.59
N LYS A 167 -2.50 7.23 -3.11
CA LYS A 167 -3.28 8.45 -3.31
C LYS A 167 -3.72 9.08 -1.99
N ALA A 168 -3.91 8.31 -0.93
CA ALA A 168 -4.18 8.85 0.41
C ALA A 168 -3.00 9.69 0.93
N LEU A 169 -1.75 9.23 0.74
CA LEU A 169 -0.56 10.02 1.07
C LEU A 169 -0.50 11.32 0.25
N ALA A 170 -0.74 11.24 -1.07
CA ALA A 170 -0.80 12.41 -1.95
C ALA A 170 -1.90 13.39 -1.53
N SER A 171 -3.06 12.88 -1.13
CA SER A 171 -4.20 13.68 -0.68
C SER A 171 -3.92 14.39 0.66
N GLY A 172 -3.27 13.71 1.60
CA GLY A 172 -2.79 14.32 2.85
C GLY A 172 -1.83 15.48 2.60
N ALA A 173 -0.88 15.31 1.67
CA ALA A 173 0.03 16.40 1.28
C ALA A 173 -0.72 17.62 0.70
N ARG A 174 -1.83 17.40 -0.03
CA ARG A 174 -2.68 18.49 -0.51
C ARG A 174 -3.39 19.23 0.60
N LEU A 175 -3.89 18.53 1.63
CA LEU A 175 -4.50 19.16 2.82
C LEU A 175 -3.51 20.06 3.55
N LEU A 176 -2.27 19.59 3.75
CA LEU A 176 -1.19 20.38 4.36
C LEU A 176 -0.83 21.60 3.50
N ARG A 177 -0.70 21.43 2.18
CA ARG A 177 -0.40 22.52 1.25
C ARG A 177 -1.49 23.58 1.23
N ALA A 178 -2.75 23.15 1.30
CA ALA A 178 -3.91 24.05 1.36
C ALA A 178 -4.08 24.72 2.73
N GLY A 179 -3.27 24.37 3.74
CA GLY A 179 -3.38 24.93 5.09
C GLY A 179 -4.65 24.46 5.85
N LEU A 180 -5.31 23.41 5.37
CA LEU A 180 -6.50 22.87 6.03
C LEU A 180 -6.15 22.03 7.26
N CYS A 181 -4.95 21.46 7.29
CA CYS A 181 -4.40 20.68 8.40
C CYS A 181 -2.95 21.11 8.67
N ASP A 182 -2.45 20.82 9.87
CA ASP A 182 -1.04 20.94 10.23
C ASP A 182 -0.37 19.57 10.34
N ALA A 183 -1.15 18.52 10.61
CA ALA A 183 -0.74 17.13 10.42
C ALA A 183 -1.90 16.31 9.85
N VAL A 184 -1.58 15.21 9.16
CA VAL A 184 -2.57 14.29 8.59
C VAL A 184 -2.13 12.85 8.88
N LEU A 185 -3.03 12.05 9.43
CA LEU A 185 -2.89 10.62 9.49
C LEU A 185 -3.20 10.07 8.10
N VAL A 186 -2.17 9.52 7.43
CA VAL A 186 -2.28 9.02 6.06
C VAL A 186 -1.86 7.56 5.98
N GLY A 187 -2.47 6.81 5.10
CA GLY A 187 -2.09 5.41 4.93
C GLY A 187 -3.14 4.60 4.18
N GLY A 188 -3.16 3.30 4.45
CA GLY A 188 -4.15 2.41 3.86
C GLY A 188 -4.35 1.16 4.68
N VAL A 189 -5.53 0.57 4.53
CA VAL A 189 -5.91 -0.67 5.21
C VAL A 189 -6.87 -1.47 4.34
N ASP A 190 -6.61 -2.76 4.18
CA ASP A 190 -7.56 -3.71 3.58
C ASP A 190 -7.47 -5.07 4.29
N ALA A 191 -8.62 -5.70 4.50
CA ALA A 191 -8.75 -7.03 5.04
C ALA A 191 -9.04 -8.06 3.95
N LEU A 192 -8.59 -9.30 4.13
CA LEU A 192 -8.96 -10.42 3.27
C LEU A 192 -10.47 -10.71 3.40
N CYS A 193 -11.12 -10.92 2.26
CA CYS A 193 -12.52 -11.35 2.19
C CYS A 193 -12.74 -12.28 0.99
N GLY A 194 -13.74 -13.14 1.08
CA GLY A 194 -14.08 -14.12 0.05
C GLY A 194 -14.47 -13.45 -1.27
N MET A 195 -15.19 -12.33 -1.22
CA MET A 195 -15.62 -11.59 -2.40
C MET A 195 -14.44 -11.14 -3.27
N THR A 196 -13.37 -10.58 -2.67
CA THR A 196 -12.22 -10.17 -3.45
C THR A 196 -11.44 -11.36 -4.00
N VAL A 197 -11.26 -12.42 -3.20
CA VAL A 197 -10.57 -13.64 -3.63
C VAL A 197 -11.32 -14.29 -4.79
N ALA A 198 -12.63 -14.50 -4.67
CA ALA A 198 -13.46 -15.08 -5.72
C ALA A 198 -13.54 -14.18 -6.96
N GLY A 199 -13.71 -12.87 -6.78
CA GLY A 199 -13.80 -11.90 -7.86
C GLY A 199 -12.53 -11.84 -8.72
N PHE A 200 -11.35 -11.74 -8.10
CA PHE A 200 -10.08 -11.75 -8.84
C PHE A 200 -9.77 -13.11 -9.47
N THR A 201 -10.22 -14.22 -8.86
CA THR A 201 -10.10 -15.55 -9.45
C THR A 201 -10.99 -15.67 -10.69
N ALA A 202 -12.21 -15.15 -10.66
CA ALA A 202 -13.13 -15.11 -11.82
C ALA A 202 -12.60 -14.24 -12.98
N LEU A 203 -11.65 -13.33 -12.70
CA LEU A 203 -10.96 -12.53 -13.71
C LEU A 203 -9.64 -13.16 -14.18
N ASP A 204 -9.37 -14.42 -13.85
CA ASP A 204 -8.11 -15.12 -14.17
C ASP A 204 -6.87 -14.33 -13.74
N SER A 205 -6.96 -13.59 -12.62
CA SER A 205 -5.90 -12.70 -12.15
C SER A 205 -5.16 -13.21 -10.91
N VAL A 206 -5.53 -14.38 -10.37
CA VAL A 206 -4.94 -15.01 -9.18
C VAL A 206 -4.03 -16.16 -9.57
N ASP A 207 -2.82 -16.21 -9.02
CA ASP A 207 -1.94 -17.39 -9.11
C ASP A 207 -2.24 -18.34 -7.93
N ALA A 208 -2.52 -19.62 -8.24
CA ALA A 208 -2.70 -20.63 -7.21
C ALA A 208 -1.40 -20.91 -6.43
N ALA A 209 -0.24 -20.72 -7.05
CA ALA A 209 1.08 -20.74 -6.42
C ALA A 209 1.47 -19.35 -5.93
N ARG A 210 2.62 -19.23 -5.26
CA ARG A 210 3.16 -17.92 -4.89
C ARG A 210 3.49 -17.11 -6.15
N CYS A 211 3.04 -15.87 -6.20
CA CYS A 211 3.21 -14.98 -7.34
C CYS A 211 4.70 -14.72 -7.65
N ARG A 212 5.01 -14.53 -8.93
CA ARG A 212 6.37 -14.38 -9.47
C ARG A 212 6.45 -13.19 -10.40
N PRO A 213 6.45 -11.97 -9.85
CA PRO A 213 6.51 -10.76 -10.68
C PRO A 213 7.69 -10.79 -11.65
N MET A 214 7.49 -10.27 -12.86
CA MET A 214 8.48 -10.19 -13.94
C MET A 214 9.00 -11.54 -14.48
N SER A 215 8.54 -12.68 -13.95
CA SER A 215 8.90 -14.02 -14.45
C SER A 215 8.14 -14.37 -15.72
N ALA A 216 8.75 -15.23 -16.58
CA ALA A 216 8.06 -15.86 -17.70
C ALA A 216 6.96 -16.83 -17.24
N THR A 217 7.02 -17.30 -16.00
CA THR A 217 6.03 -18.22 -15.39
C THR A 217 4.99 -17.49 -14.53
N ARG A 218 4.95 -16.13 -14.55
CA ARG A 218 3.95 -15.36 -13.80
C ARG A 218 2.53 -15.69 -14.27
N ALA A 219 1.61 -15.83 -13.33
CA ALA A 219 0.22 -16.21 -13.63
C ALA A 219 -0.83 -15.35 -12.90
N GLY A 220 -0.42 -14.41 -12.05
CA GLY A 220 -1.35 -13.55 -11.32
C GLY A 220 -0.89 -13.18 -9.92
N ILE A 221 -1.78 -12.53 -9.20
CA ILE A 221 -1.55 -12.02 -7.84
C ILE A 221 -1.76 -13.12 -6.79
N ASN A 222 -1.18 -12.91 -5.61
CA ASN A 222 -1.71 -13.48 -4.37
C ASN A 222 -2.33 -12.35 -3.56
N ILE A 223 -3.61 -12.41 -3.27
CA ILE A 223 -4.28 -11.37 -2.48
C ILE A 223 -3.74 -11.40 -1.06
N GLY A 224 -3.55 -10.21 -0.48
CA GLY A 224 -3.09 -10.04 0.90
C GLY A 224 -3.96 -9.06 1.66
N GLU A 225 -3.68 -8.94 2.95
CA GLU A 225 -4.26 -7.96 3.85
C GLU A 225 -3.18 -7.23 4.62
N GLY A 226 -3.52 -6.09 5.18
CA GLY A 226 -2.65 -5.34 6.07
C GLY A 226 -3.03 -3.88 6.20
N ALA A 227 -2.25 -3.17 6.99
CA ALA A 227 -2.36 -1.74 7.17
C ALA A 227 -0.99 -1.10 7.27
N ALA A 228 -0.89 0.14 6.79
CA ALA A 228 0.21 1.03 7.13
C ALA A 228 -0.35 2.43 7.41
N LEU A 229 0.12 3.06 8.49
CA LEU A 229 -0.32 4.37 8.95
C LEU A 229 0.89 5.26 9.25
N PHE A 230 0.86 6.48 8.73
CA PHE A 230 1.87 7.51 8.92
C PHE A 230 1.27 8.77 9.53
N VAL A 231 2.09 9.53 10.24
CA VAL A 231 1.85 10.95 10.51
C VAL A 231 2.63 11.76 9.47
N LEU A 232 1.91 12.49 8.62
CA LEU A 232 2.45 13.40 7.62
C LEU A 232 2.27 14.83 8.12
N SER A 233 3.36 15.59 8.22
CA SER A 233 3.34 16.98 8.70
C SER A 233 4.53 17.77 8.18
N ARG A 234 4.68 19.04 8.65
CA ARG A 234 5.89 19.85 8.41
C ARG A 234 6.98 19.63 9.47
N GLU A 235 6.71 18.81 10.50
CA GLU A 235 7.68 18.50 11.54
C GLU A 235 8.81 17.62 10.99
N PRO A 236 10.08 17.99 11.15
CA PRO A 236 11.20 17.25 10.60
C PRO A 236 11.22 15.76 11.01
N SER A 237 11.55 14.93 10.06
CA SER A 237 11.78 13.50 10.19
C SER A 237 12.85 13.10 9.17
N PRO A 238 13.54 11.97 9.33
CA PRO A 238 14.54 11.52 8.36
C PRO A 238 13.99 11.34 6.94
N VAL A 239 12.69 11.16 6.77
CA VAL A 239 12.08 10.84 5.48
C VAL A 239 11.00 11.84 5.09
N ARG A 240 11.11 12.39 3.89
CA ARG A 240 10.12 13.29 3.27
C ARG A 240 9.29 12.57 2.22
N LEU A 241 8.02 12.94 2.09
CA LEU A 241 7.25 12.76 0.87
C LEU A 241 7.59 13.91 -0.08
N SER A 242 8.61 13.71 -0.92
CA SER A 242 9.16 14.75 -1.78
C SER A 242 8.35 14.98 -3.03
N GLY A 243 7.71 13.93 -3.56
CA GLY A 243 6.89 14.03 -4.76
C GLY A 243 5.81 12.98 -4.79
N TYR A 244 4.77 13.30 -5.54
CA TYR A 244 3.71 12.36 -5.88
C TYR A 244 3.14 12.73 -7.25
N GLY A 245 2.73 11.72 -8.01
CA GLY A 245 2.09 11.90 -9.30
C GLY A 245 0.93 10.93 -9.48
N GLU A 246 -0.09 11.38 -10.18
CA GLU A 246 -1.32 10.62 -10.38
C GLU A 246 -1.81 10.79 -11.81
N SER A 247 -2.41 9.74 -12.35
CA SER A 247 -3.02 9.78 -13.69
C SER A 247 -4.17 8.79 -13.79
N SER A 248 -4.87 8.83 -14.92
CA SER A 248 -5.85 7.82 -15.31
C SER A 248 -5.60 7.39 -16.75
N ASP A 249 -5.62 6.08 -17.00
CA ASP A 249 -5.42 5.51 -18.34
C ASP A 249 -6.61 5.77 -19.27
N ALA A 250 -7.84 5.80 -18.72
CA ALA A 250 -9.09 5.84 -19.48
C ALA A 250 -9.13 4.78 -20.60
N HIS A 251 -8.62 3.57 -20.34
CA HIS A 251 -8.43 2.50 -21.32
C HIS A 251 -9.39 1.31 -21.11
N HIS A 252 -9.30 0.63 -19.96
CA HIS A 252 -10.08 -0.56 -19.65
C HIS A 252 -10.31 -0.68 -18.13
N ILE A 253 -11.37 -1.40 -17.73
CA ILE A 253 -11.73 -1.55 -16.30
C ILE A 253 -10.71 -2.37 -15.50
N SER A 254 -10.07 -3.38 -16.10
CA SER A 254 -9.15 -4.30 -15.40
C SER A 254 -7.77 -4.43 -16.02
N ALA A 255 -7.56 -3.94 -17.25
CA ALA A 255 -6.27 -3.99 -17.93
C ALA A 255 -5.63 -2.59 -18.01
N PRO A 256 -4.31 -2.45 -17.76
CA PRO A 256 -3.61 -1.20 -17.94
C PRO A 256 -3.50 -0.83 -19.42
N GLU A 257 -3.28 0.43 -19.73
CA GLU A 257 -2.98 0.87 -21.10
C GLU A 257 -1.61 0.28 -21.51
N PRO A 258 -1.55 -0.53 -22.60
CA PRO A 258 -0.38 -1.36 -22.90
C PRO A 258 0.92 -0.59 -23.16
N GLY A 259 0.83 0.67 -23.58
CA GLY A 259 1.96 1.57 -23.79
C GLY A 259 2.52 2.19 -22.51
N GLY A 260 1.81 2.05 -21.36
CA GLY A 260 2.23 2.59 -20.07
C GLY A 260 2.18 4.12 -19.96
N ARG A 261 1.41 4.80 -20.82
CA ARG A 261 1.35 6.28 -20.86
C ARG A 261 0.89 6.86 -19.52
N GLY A 262 -0.12 6.25 -18.89
CA GLY A 262 -0.58 6.68 -17.56
C GLY A 262 0.47 6.45 -16.48
N ALA A 263 1.11 5.29 -16.46
CA ALA A 263 2.21 4.99 -15.54
C ALA A 263 3.37 5.99 -15.70
N LEU A 264 3.79 6.26 -16.95
CA LEU A 264 4.81 7.27 -17.26
C LEU A 264 4.41 8.67 -16.79
N ALA A 265 3.15 9.07 -17.00
CA ALA A 265 2.66 10.37 -16.58
C ALA A 265 2.72 10.51 -15.04
N ALA A 266 2.28 9.49 -14.29
CA ALA A 266 2.35 9.49 -12.83
C ALA A 266 3.80 9.56 -12.32
N MET A 267 4.71 8.76 -12.88
CA MET A 267 6.13 8.79 -12.49
C MET A 267 6.80 10.14 -12.82
N ARG A 268 6.55 10.69 -14.02
CA ARG A 268 7.10 12.01 -14.42
C ARG A 268 6.57 13.15 -13.54
N GLU A 269 5.29 13.12 -13.20
CA GLU A 269 4.70 14.13 -12.30
C GLU A 269 5.29 14.04 -10.89
N ALA A 270 5.51 12.82 -10.36
CA ALA A 270 6.13 12.61 -9.06
C ALA A 270 7.57 13.18 -9.04
N LEU A 271 8.37 12.92 -10.07
CA LEU A 271 9.71 13.49 -10.23
C LEU A 271 9.67 15.04 -10.33
N ALA A 272 8.81 15.57 -11.17
CA ALA A 272 8.67 17.03 -11.35
C ALA A 272 8.31 17.74 -10.04
N ARG A 273 7.39 17.18 -9.24
CA ARG A 273 7.03 17.73 -7.92
C ARG A 273 8.16 17.62 -6.91
N ALA A 274 8.98 16.59 -7.01
CA ALA A 274 10.16 16.44 -6.18
C ALA A 274 11.33 17.34 -6.61
N GLY A 275 11.28 17.94 -7.81
CA GLY A 275 12.39 18.67 -8.41
C GLY A 275 13.55 17.75 -8.81
N LEU A 276 13.27 16.50 -9.17
CA LEU A 276 14.23 15.45 -9.45
C LEU A 276 14.18 15.02 -10.92
N THR A 277 15.28 14.44 -11.37
CA THR A 277 15.40 13.74 -12.66
C THR A 277 15.35 12.23 -12.44
N PRO A 278 15.10 11.41 -13.47
CA PRO A 278 15.17 9.95 -13.35
C PRO A 278 16.49 9.42 -12.78
N ALA A 279 17.61 10.11 -13.05
CA ALA A 279 18.95 9.70 -12.59
C ALA A 279 19.15 9.87 -11.07
N ASP A 280 18.32 10.67 -10.41
CA ASP A 280 18.41 10.88 -8.95
C ASP A 280 17.76 9.75 -8.15
N ILE A 281 16.94 8.89 -8.78
CA ILE A 281 16.27 7.77 -8.12
C ILE A 281 17.26 6.61 -7.96
N GLY A 282 17.50 6.19 -6.72
CA GLY A 282 18.42 5.09 -6.42
C GLY A 282 17.75 3.71 -6.33
N TYR A 283 16.43 3.65 -6.15
CA TYR A 283 15.67 2.42 -6.10
C TYR A 283 14.20 2.66 -6.44
N LEU A 284 13.56 1.68 -7.10
CA LEU A 284 12.15 1.68 -7.44
C LEU A 284 11.44 0.47 -6.85
N ASN A 285 10.42 0.69 -6.02
CA ASN A 285 9.46 -0.33 -5.64
C ASN A 285 8.40 -0.43 -6.74
N LEU A 286 8.38 -1.57 -7.44
CA LEU A 286 7.45 -1.83 -8.53
C LEU A 286 6.04 -2.11 -8.01
N HIS A 287 5.03 -1.73 -8.76
CA HIS A 287 3.69 -2.30 -8.55
C HIS A 287 3.74 -3.82 -8.69
N GLY A 288 4.34 -4.35 -9.75
CA GLY A 288 4.82 -5.72 -9.87
C GLY A 288 3.87 -6.78 -9.36
N THR A 289 2.69 -6.90 -9.96
CA THR A 289 1.60 -7.78 -9.48
C THR A 289 1.75 -9.23 -9.91
N ALA A 290 2.67 -9.56 -10.81
CA ALA A 290 2.78 -10.83 -11.51
C ALA A 290 1.61 -11.13 -12.46
N THR A 291 0.73 -10.17 -12.74
CA THR A 291 -0.20 -10.31 -13.86
C THR A 291 0.51 -10.06 -15.18
N PRO A 292 0.24 -10.84 -16.25
CA PRO A 292 0.94 -10.67 -17.52
C PRO A 292 0.90 -9.23 -18.05
N GLN A 293 -0.26 -8.58 -17.97
CA GLN A 293 -0.47 -7.25 -18.54
C GLN A 293 0.24 -6.15 -17.73
N ASN A 294 0.13 -6.17 -16.38
CA ASN A 294 0.78 -5.15 -15.57
C ASN A 294 2.29 -5.21 -15.70
N ASP A 295 2.87 -6.39 -15.57
CA ASP A 295 4.33 -6.53 -15.58
C ASP A 295 4.91 -6.17 -16.97
N ALA A 296 4.19 -6.48 -18.04
CA ALA A 296 4.58 -6.07 -19.38
C ALA A 296 4.50 -4.54 -19.57
N MET A 297 3.45 -3.91 -19.08
CA MET A 297 3.27 -2.46 -19.13
C MET A 297 4.32 -1.75 -18.26
N GLU A 298 4.44 -2.15 -16.99
CA GLU A 298 5.30 -1.49 -16.03
C GLU A 298 6.78 -1.62 -16.40
N SER A 299 7.24 -2.81 -16.82
CA SER A 299 8.64 -2.99 -17.23
C SER A 299 9.01 -2.10 -18.42
N ARG A 300 8.09 -1.88 -19.38
CA ARG A 300 8.29 -0.95 -20.52
C ARG A 300 8.36 0.50 -20.04
N ALA A 301 7.42 0.93 -19.20
CA ALA A 301 7.40 2.28 -18.65
C ALA A 301 8.65 2.59 -17.83
N VAL A 302 9.11 1.64 -17.00
CA VAL A 302 10.35 1.76 -16.22
C VAL A 302 11.56 1.85 -17.13
N ALA A 303 11.67 0.96 -18.12
CA ALA A 303 12.79 0.98 -19.09
C ALA A 303 12.85 2.27 -19.91
N GLU A 304 11.68 2.82 -20.31
CA GLU A 304 11.62 4.10 -21.04
C GLU A 304 12.08 5.27 -20.16
N LEU A 305 11.65 5.33 -18.91
CA LEU A 305 11.91 6.50 -18.06
C LEU A 305 13.30 6.45 -17.39
N PHE A 306 13.72 5.28 -16.91
CA PHE A 306 14.91 5.10 -16.08
C PHE A 306 16.03 4.30 -16.77
N GLY A 307 15.76 3.71 -17.92
CA GLY A 307 16.66 2.73 -18.54
C GLY A 307 16.59 1.39 -17.83
N LEU A 308 17.63 0.55 -18.03
CA LEU A 308 17.66 -0.83 -17.55
C LEU A 308 18.45 -1.02 -16.25
N ALA A 309 19.18 0.01 -15.78
CA ALA A 309 20.13 -0.12 -14.67
C ALA A 309 19.58 0.24 -13.29
N LEU A 310 18.41 0.88 -13.20
CA LEU A 310 17.82 1.25 -11.91
C LEU A 310 17.42 -0.01 -11.12
N PRO A 311 17.97 -0.23 -9.91
CA PRO A 311 17.55 -1.34 -9.07
C PRO A 311 16.07 -1.25 -8.74
N CYS A 312 15.34 -2.33 -8.97
CA CYS A 312 13.90 -2.38 -8.70
C CYS A 312 13.46 -3.75 -8.18
N SER A 313 12.38 -3.78 -7.42
CA SER A 313 11.78 -5.02 -6.96
C SER A 313 10.29 -4.89 -6.71
N SER A 314 9.58 -6.01 -6.80
CA SER A 314 8.25 -6.16 -6.20
C SER A 314 8.37 -6.95 -4.91
N THR A 315 7.74 -6.47 -3.85
CA THR A 315 7.70 -7.13 -2.53
C THR A 315 6.42 -7.93 -2.32
N LYS A 316 5.53 -7.98 -3.32
CA LYS A 316 4.25 -8.72 -3.27
C LYS A 316 4.38 -10.22 -3.06
N PRO A 317 5.47 -10.91 -3.49
CA PRO A 317 5.69 -12.30 -3.09
C PRO A 317 5.86 -12.52 -1.58
N LEU A 318 6.13 -11.46 -0.80
CA LEU A 318 6.25 -11.50 0.67
C LEU A 318 4.99 -11.02 1.38
N THR A 319 4.40 -9.92 0.91
CA THR A 319 3.27 -9.26 1.57
C THR A 319 1.91 -9.77 1.07
N GLY A 320 1.86 -10.39 -0.10
CA GLY A 320 0.66 -10.46 -0.90
C GLY A 320 0.30 -9.10 -1.50
N HIS A 321 -0.66 -9.06 -2.38
CA HIS A 321 -1.24 -7.82 -2.89
C HIS A 321 -2.37 -7.37 -1.96
N ALA A 322 -2.06 -6.46 -1.04
CA ALA A 322 -3.02 -5.96 -0.04
C ALA A 322 -3.96 -4.87 -0.59
N LEU A 323 -4.30 -4.94 -1.88
CA LEU A 323 -5.27 -4.09 -2.58
C LEU A 323 -5.10 -2.60 -2.26
N GLY A 324 -6.10 -1.95 -1.67
CA GLY A 324 -6.05 -0.53 -1.33
C GLY A 324 -5.02 -0.16 -0.26
N ALA A 325 -4.60 -1.12 0.58
CA ALA A 325 -3.50 -0.92 1.54
C ALA A 325 -2.11 -1.04 0.89
N ALA A 326 -1.99 -1.68 -0.28
CA ALA A 326 -0.71 -2.03 -0.88
C ALA A 326 0.23 -0.83 -1.01
N GLY A 327 -0.24 0.28 -1.58
CA GLY A 327 0.59 1.47 -1.78
C GLY A 327 1.09 2.11 -0.48
N ALA A 328 0.35 1.96 0.63
CA ALA A 328 0.79 2.44 1.94
C ALA A 328 1.84 1.50 2.57
N ILE A 329 1.67 0.18 2.45
CA ILE A 329 2.67 -0.81 2.91
C ILE A 329 3.96 -0.64 2.10
N GLU A 330 3.86 -0.45 0.79
CA GLU A 330 5.00 -0.20 -0.11
C GLU A 330 5.67 1.15 0.19
N ALA A 331 4.92 2.17 0.61
CA ALA A 331 5.49 3.41 1.14
C ALA A 331 6.26 3.19 2.45
N ALA A 332 5.82 2.26 3.33
CA ALA A 332 6.58 1.88 4.53
C ALA A 332 7.88 1.15 4.15
N ILE A 333 7.87 0.30 3.13
CA ILE A 333 9.08 -0.35 2.59
C ILE A 333 10.03 0.70 1.97
N ALA A 334 9.49 1.67 1.23
CA ALA A 334 10.27 2.78 0.69
C ALA A 334 10.86 3.65 1.80
N TRP A 335 10.12 3.91 2.89
CA TRP A 335 10.59 4.60 4.08
C TRP A 335 11.79 3.88 4.71
N LEU A 336 11.67 2.56 4.93
CA LEU A 336 12.77 1.71 5.44
C LEU A 336 14.00 1.73 4.52
N THR A 337 13.79 1.79 3.21
CA THR A 337 14.89 1.79 2.22
C THR A 337 15.63 3.11 2.25
N VAL A 338 14.93 4.23 2.34
CA VAL A 338 15.51 5.58 2.42
C VAL A 338 16.21 5.82 3.76
N ALA A 339 15.60 5.38 4.87
CA ALA A 339 16.17 5.53 6.22
C ALA A 339 17.22 4.46 6.56
N GLY A 340 17.48 3.53 5.64
CA GLY A 340 18.29 2.34 5.88
C GLY A 340 19.80 2.53 5.71
N ASP A 341 20.48 1.42 5.40
CA ASP A 341 21.94 1.29 5.34
C ASP A 341 22.46 0.91 3.95
N GLY A 342 21.65 1.06 2.91
CA GLY A 342 21.97 0.69 1.52
C GLY A 342 21.54 -0.72 1.13
N ARG A 343 20.98 -1.53 2.03
CA ARG A 343 20.28 -2.76 1.64
C ARG A 343 19.06 -2.39 0.80
N LEU A 344 18.78 -3.21 -0.21
CA LEU A 344 17.64 -3.04 -1.07
C LEU A 344 16.61 -4.16 -0.85
N PRO A 345 15.29 -3.86 -0.94
CA PRO A 345 14.26 -4.90 -0.89
C PRO A 345 14.48 -5.95 -1.97
N VAL A 346 14.55 -7.23 -1.56
CA VAL A 346 14.85 -8.33 -2.48
C VAL A 346 13.68 -8.58 -3.42
N HIS A 347 13.98 -8.73 -4.71
CA HIS A 347 12.99 -9.24 -5.67
C HIS A 347 12.97 -10.76 -5.62
N HIS A 348 11.86 -11.33 -5.11
CA HIS A 348 11.69 -12.77 -5.07
C HIS A 348 11.34 -13.29 -6.45
N PHE A 349 12.31 -13.97 -7.07
CA PHE A 349 12.28 -14.37 -8.46
C PHE A 349 12.67 -15.85 -8.60
N ASP A 350 12.02 -16.57 -9.50
CA ASP A 350 12.29 -17.99 -9.77
C ASP A 350 13.47 -18.22 -10.73
N GLY A 351 14.12 -17.16 -11.19
CA GLY A 351 15.23 -17.20 -12.13
C GLY A 351 14.82 -17.30 -13.59
N VAL A 352 13.54 -17.44 -13.90
CA VAL A 352 13.05 -17.62 -15.28
C VAL A 352 12.66 -16.27 -15.88
N ARG A 353 13.61 -15.60 -16.55
CA ARG A 353 13.36 -14.31 -17.20
C ARG A 353 12.41 -14.46 -18.39
N ASP A 354 11.47 -13.52 -18.49
CA ASP A 354 10.64 -13.38 -19.69
C ASP A 354 11.38 -12.55 -20.75
N ALA A 355 11.76 -13.19 -21.86
CA ALA A 355 12.46 -12.53 -22.96
C ALA A 355 11.62 -11.46 -23.69
N ALA A 356 10.30 -11.45 -23.48
CA ALA A 356 9.40 -10.44 -24.05
C ALA A 356 9.37 -9.13 -23.24
N LEU A 357 9.93 -9.15 -22.01
CA LEU A 357 10.02 -7.97 -21.15
C LEU A 357 11.38 -7.30 -21.26
N PRO A 358 11.46 -5.95 -21.16
CA PRO A 358 12.74 -5.27 -20.94
C PRO A 358 13.47 -5.85 -19.72
N ALA A 359 14.79 -6.06 -19.88
CA ALA A 359 15.63 -6.66 -18.82
C ALA A 359 16.00 -5.64 -17.73
N ILE A 360 14.99 -5.07 -17.06
CA ILE A 360 15.21 -4.16 -15.93
C ILE A 360 15.99 -4.83 -14.79
N ALA A 361 16.71 -4.04 -13.98
CA ALA A 361 17.61 -4.53 -12.93
C ALA A 361 16.82 -4.97 -11.68
N LEU A 362 16.36 -6.22 -11.66
CA LEU A 362 15.69 -6.80 -10.49
C LEU A 362 16.71 -7.05 -9.37
N VAL A 363 16.40 -6.58 -8.15
CA VAL A 363 17.29 -6.68 -6.98
C VAL A 363 17.50 -8.13 -6.58
N ALA A 364 18.76 -8.57 -6.64
CA ALA A 364 19.17 -9.90 -6.20
C ALA A 364 19.32 -9.98 -4.67
N PRO A 365 19.27 -11.18 -4.07
CA PRO A 365 19.60 -11.37 -2.65
C PRO A 365 20.97 -10.77 -2.31
N HIS A 366 21.04 -10.10 -1.15
CA HIS A 366 22.24 -9.44 -0.64
C HIS A 366 22.77 -8.25 -1.47
N GLN A 367 22.05 -7.80 -2.49
CA GLN A 367 22.44 -6.60 -3.23
C GLN A 367 22.35 -5.36 -2.34
N ARG A 368 23.37 -4.52 -2.43
CA ARG A 368 23.49 -3.28 -1.65
C ARG A 368 23.99 -2.15 -2.52
N LEU A 369 23.57 -0.94 -2.18
CA LEU A 369 24.21 0.30 -2.62
C LEU A 369 25.34 0.67 -1.63
N PRO A 370 26.29 1.55 -2.04
CA PRO A 370 27.36 2.04 -1.14
C PRO A 370 26.82 2.74 0.12
N GLY A 371 25.59 3.23 0.10
CA GLY A 371 24.84 3.85 1.21
C GLY A 371 23.35 3.82 0.92
N ALA A 372 22.55 4.30 1.85
CA ALA A 372 21.11 4.44 1.63
C ALA A 372 20.83 5.29 0.37
N PRO A 373 19.89 4.90 -0.50
CA PRO A 373 19.49 5.72 -1.62
C PRO A 373 18.83 7.00 -1.10
N ARG A 374 19.26 8.15 -1.63
CA ARG A 374 18.71 9.44 -1.20
C ARG A 374 17.26 9.62 -1.62
N HIS A 375 16.87 9.05 -2.75
CA HIS A 375 15.53 9.13 -3.32
C HIS A 375 15.06 7.75 -3.78
N VAL A 376 13.86 7.40 -3.39
CA VAL A 376 13.20 6.14 -3.71
C VAL A 376 11.84 6.43 -4.30
N MET A 377 11.47 5.73 -5.38
CA MET A 377 10.13 5.80 -5.94
C MET A 377 9.34 4.53 -5.62
N SER A 378 8.02 4.66 -5.41
CA SER A 378 7.08 3.55 -5.26
C SER A 378 5.90 3.73 -6.21
N ASN A 379 5.58 2.70 -6.99
CA ASN A 379 4.51 2.69 -7.98
C ASN A 379 3.28 1.92 -7.50
N SER A 380 2.11 2.41 -7.85
CA SER A 380 0.82 1.76 -7.63
C SER A 380 -0.06 1.97 -8.87
N PHE A 381 -0.21 0.92 -9.70
CA PHE A 381 -0.99 0.93 -10.95
C PHE A 381 -2.21 0.05 -10.79
N ALA A 382 -3.39 0.65 -10.74
CA ALA A 382 -4.59 0.00 -10.27
C ALA A 382 -5.57 -0.32 -11.39
N PHE A 383 -6.44 -1.29 -11.15
CA PHE A 383 -7.64 -1.48 -11.94
C PHE A 383 -8.45 -0.18 -12.04
N GLY A 384 -9.20 -0.02 -13.13
CA GLY A 384 -9.82 1.25 -13.50
C GLY A 384 -8.85 2.25 -14.14
N GLY A 385 -7.58 1.85 -14.37
CA GLY A 385 -6.55 2.70 -14.94
C GLY A 385 -6.04 3.80 -14.00
N ASN A 386 -6.24 3.64 -12.69
CA ASN A 386 -5.78 4.61 -11.70
C ASN A 386 -4.30 4.38 -11.36
N ASN A 387 -3.45 5.32 -11.71
CA ASN A 387 -2.02 5.27 -11.45
C ASN A 387 -1.61 6.25 -10.37
N ALA A 388 -0.66 5.84 -9.53
CA ALA A 388 0.00 6.69 -8.56
C ALA A 388 1.48 6.33 -8.44
N SER A 389 2.34 7.34 -8.28
CA SER A 389 3.76 7.16 -7.95
C SER A 389 4.14 8.11 -6.83
N LEU A 390 4.87 7.63 -5.84
CA LEU A 390 5.38 8.40 -4.71
C LEU A 390 6.90 8.49 -4.78
N VAL A 391 7.46 9.63 -4.39
CA VAL A 391 8.90 9.79 -4.16
C VAL A 391 9.13 10.10 -2.70
N LEU A 392 9.87 9.22 -2.02
CA LEU A 392 10.36 9.42 -0.67
C LEU A 392 11.85 9.76 -0.72
N SER A 393 12.27 10.70 0.12
CA SER A 393 13.66 11.19 0.13
C SER A 393 14.20 11.28 1.54
N HIS A 394 15.48 10.97 1.70
CA HIS A 394 16.24 11.31 2.91
C HIS A 394 16.53 12.81 2.93
N ASP A 395 16.40 13.43 4.10
CA ASP A 395 16.68 14.88 4.27
C ASP A 395 18.16 15.18 4.46
#